data_8996b154cede361493056c6e351bf46f
#
_entry.id   8996b154cede361493056c6e351bf46f
#
_cell.length_a   1.000
_cell.length_b   1.000
_cell.length_c   1.000
_cell.angle_alpha   90.00
_cell.angle_beta   90.00
_cell.angle_gamma   90.00
#
_symmetry.space_group_name_H-M   'P 1'
#
loop_
_entity.id
_entity.type
_entity.pdbx_description
1 polymer ?
#
loop_
_entity_poly.entity_id
_entity_poly.type
_entity_poly.pdbx_seq_one_letter_code
_entity_poly.pdbx_strand_id
1 'polypeptide(L)'
;YWCTADLAWVTAHSYVLYGPLLNGITSVIYEGTPNTPTAERHFEIIERYGVTTYYTAPTLIRTFMTWFGDELPGGHDLSSIRLLGTVGEAINPEAWVWLHEHIGGGRAPIVDTWWQSETGAAIMAPLPGVTTLKPGSATKALPGLRTLVVDEHGEEVPFGGGGYLVVAGTWPSMARTVWGDPARYRASYWERYAQQGYFFSGDGAKYDDDGDVWLLGRVDDVINVSGHRLSTIEIESALVAHPAVGEAGVVGVEDATTGQAIAAFVIAAEGADAGELRAHVAKLIGPIAKPRDLHFVPDLPKTRSGKIMRRLLGDIVDGRPLGDTTSLQDSTVPAAIEAIVQDSRA
;
A
#
# COMPACT_ATOMS: atom_id res chain seq x y z
N TYR A 1 -5.96 22.79 1.84
CA TYR A 1 -5.26 21.52 1.65
C TYR A 1 -5.39 20.67 2.92
N TRP A 2 -5.69 19.40 2.75
CA TRP A 2 -5.75 18.48 3.88
C TRP A 2 -5.05 17.17 3.54
N CYS A 3 -3.92 16.91 4.23
CA CYS A 3 -3.29 15.62 4.30
C CYS A 3 -3.67 14.96 5.63
N THR A 4 -4.20 13.74 5.59
CA THR A 4 -4.73 13.03 6.76
C THR A 4 -3.66 12.21 7.51
N ALA A 5 -2.41 12.30 7.11
CA ALA A 5 -1.34 11.52 7.72
C ALA A 5 -1.07 11.95 9.17
N ASP A 6 -0.87 10.98 10.04
CA ASP A 6 -0.47 11.16 11.42
C ASP A 6 0.95 11.74 11.51
N LEU A 7 1.18 12.68 12.44
CA LEU A 7 2.47 13.36 12.65
C LEU A 7 3.62 12.42 13.06
N ALA A 8 3.34 11.20 13.46
CA ALA A 8 4.36 10.18 13.70
C ALA A 8 5.04 9.69 12.41
N TRP A 9 4.44 9.96 11.23
CA TRP A 9 4.96 9.52 9.94
C TRP A 9 5.61 10.65 9.16
N VAL A 10 6.62 10.30 8.35
CA VAL A 10 7.30 11.25 7.47
C VAL A 10 6.35 11.94 6.50
N THR A 11 5.26 11.28 6.10
CA THR A 11 4.23 11.87 5.23
C THR A 11 3.67 13.15 5.82
N ALA A 12 3.39 13.18 7.12
CA ALA A 12 2.91 14.39 7.75
C ALA A 12 4.00 15.47 7.85
N HIS A 13 5.25 15.09 8.08
CA HIS A 13 6.36 16.06 8.08
C HIS A 13 6.48 16.73 6.71
N SER A 14 6.48 15.96 5.62
CA SER A 14 6.62 16.50 4.27
C SER A 14 5.36 17.20 3.77
N TYR A 15 4.16 16.64 4.04
CA TYR A 15 2.92 17.03 3.38
C TYR A 15 1.83 17.60 4.29
N VAL A 16 2.02 17.66 5.62
CA VAL A 16 1.16 18.45 6.53
C VAL A 16 1.88 19.72 6.96
N LEU A 17 3.18 19.60 7.29
CA LEU A 17 3.95 20.71 7.85
C LEU A 17 4.79 21.42 6.78
N TYR A 18 5.89 20.80 6.33
CA TYR A 18 6.90 21.53 5.55
C TYR A 18 6.43 21.96 4.17
N GLY A 19 5.86 21.05 3.39
CA GLY A 19 5.44 21.33 2.03
C GLY A 19 4.38 22.43 1.95
N PRO A 20 3.23 22.30 2.62
CA PRO A 20 2.19 23.33 2.60
C PRO A 20 2.66 24.67 3.12
N LEU A 21 3.37 24.71 4.26
CA LEU A 21 3.81 25.96 4.87
C LEU A 21 4.86 26.69 4.03
N LEU A 22 5.80 25.97 3.43
CA LEU A 22 6.80 26.55 2.52
C LEU A 22 6.17 27.15 1.26
N ASN A 23 5.02 26.64 0.84
CA ASN A 23 4.27 27.15 -0.30
C ASN A 23 3.19 28.18 0.09
N GLY A 24 3.08 28.57 1.36
CA GLY A 24 2.06 29.51 1.84
C GLY A 24 0.62 28.96 1.71
N ILE A 25 0.46 27.64 1.74
CA ILE A 25 -0.83 26.97 1.60
C ILE A 25 -1.48 26.82 2.97
N THR A 26 -2.77 27.14 3.07
CA THR A 26 -3.58 26.84 4.26
C THR A 26 -3.76 25.33 4.39
N SER A 27 -3.25 24.74 5.46
CA SER A 27 -3.34 23.33 5.74
C SER A 27 -4.28 23.05 6.91
N VAL A 28 -5.15 22.05 6.76
CA VAL A 28 -6.00 21.55 7.83
C VAL A 28 -5.21 20.54 8.64
N ILE A 29 -5.24 20.67 9.96
CA ILE A 29 -4.73 19.68 10.92
C ILE A 29 -5.91 19.25 11.79
N TYR A 30 -6.11 17.96 11.90
CA TYR A 30 -7.19 17.38 12.68
C TYR A 30 -6.64 16.43 13.74
N GLU A 31 -6.99 16.68 15.00
CA GLU A 31 -6.67 15.83 16.14
C GLU A 31 -7.85 14.89 16.42
N GLY A 32 -7.79 13.69 15.87
CA GLY A 32 -8.85 12.69 16.02
C GLY A 32 -8.68 11.51 15.09
N THR A 33 -9.51 10.50 15.28
CA THR A 33 -9.61 9.34 14.40
C THR A 33 -10.67 9.56 13.30
N PRO A 34 -10.65 8.80 12.21
CA PRO A 34 -11.58 9.00 11.10
C PRO A 34 -13.08 8.94 11.49
N ASN A 35 -13.40 8.22 12.57
CA ASN A 35 -14.77 8.05 13.08
C ASN A 35 -15.07 8.85 14.34
N THR A 36 -14.32 9.89 14.66
CA THR A 36 -14.53 10.71 15.87
C THR A 36 -15.01 12.12 15.48
N PRO A 37 -16.15 12.60 15.97
CA PRO A 37 -17.13 11.90 16.82
C PRO A 37 -18.02 10.93 16.04
N THR A 38 -18.06 11.01 14.71
CA THR A 38 -18.86 10.18 13.81
C THR A 38 -18.04 9.73 12.61
N ALA A 39 -18.46 8.69 11.89
CA ALA A 39 -17.84 8.23 10.66
C ALA A 39 -17.86 9.29 9.53
N GLU A 40 -18.74 10.28 9.61
CA GLU A 40 -18.89 11.36 8.62
C GLU A 40 -17.88 12.51 8.81
N ARG A 41 -17.05 12.44 9.85
CA ARG A 41 -16.18 13.54 10.26
C ARG A 41 -15.29 14.09 9.16
N HIS A 42 -14.80 13.26 8.27
CA HIS A 42 -13.97 13.72 7.14
C HIS A 42 -14.77 14.59 6.18
N PHE A 43 -15.99 14.23 5.88
CA PHE A 43 -16.86 15.00 4.97
C PHE A 43 -17.28 16.33 5.59
N GLU A 44 -17.58 16.37 6.89
CA GLU A 44 -17.84 17.61 7.63
C GLU A 44 -16.65 18.57 7.56
N ILE A 45 -15.43 18.07 7.70
CA ILE A 45 -14.20 18.89 7.62
C ILE A 45 -14.00 19.42 6.20
N ILE A 46 -14.18 18.57 5.19
CA ILE A 46 -14.05 18.96 3.78
C ILE A 46 -15.02 20.10 3.46
N GLU A 47 -16.29 19.93 3.77
CA GLU A 47 -17.32 20.94 3.56
C GLU A 47 -17.05 22.23 4.34
N ARG A 48 -16.85 22.11 5.65
CA ARG A 48 -16.68 23.25 6.57
C ARG A 48 -15.52 24.16 6.19
N TYR A 49 -14.40 23.58 5.75
CA TYR A 49 -13.18 24.33 5.44
C TYR A 49 -12.96 24.52 3.93
N GLY A 50 -13.86 24.03 3.09
CA GLY A 50 -13.74 24.13 1.65
C GLY A 50 -12.44 23.48 1.16
N VAL A 51 -12.14 22.27 1.62
CA VAL A 51 -10.91 21.55 1.26
C VAL A 51 -10.86 21.34 -0.24
N THR A 52 -9.83 21.84 -0.88
CA THR A 52 -9.67 21.76 -2.34
C THR A 52 -8.76 20.62 -2.79
N THR A 53 -7.86 20.21 -1.92
CA THR A 53 -6.94 19.08 -2.15
C THR A 53 -6.98 18.16 -0.94
N TYR A 54 -7.35 16.91 -1.15
CA TYR A 54 -7.47 15.89 -0.11
C TYR A 54 -6.47 14.77 -0.39
N TYR A 55 -5.49 14.58 0.52
CA TYR A 55 -4.39 13.62 0.39
C TYR A 55 -4.44 12.62 1.52
N THR A 56 -4.61 11.34 1.20
CA THR A 56 -4.92 10.32 2.20
C THR A 56 -4.36 8.94 1.84
N ALA A 57 -4.51 7.98 2.75
CA ALA A 57 -4.06 6.61 2.55
C ALA A 57 -5.17 5.72 1.96
N PRO A 58 -4.85 4.76 1.08
CA PRO A 58 -5.78 3.77 0.56
C PRO A 58 -6.52 2.98 1.65
N THR A 59 -5.88 2.70 2.77
CA THR A 59 -6.53 2.07 3.93
C THR A 59 -7.74 2.86 4.42
N LEU A 60 -7.66 4.21 4.49
CA LEU A 60 -8.81 5.02 4.89
C LEU A 60 -9.95 4.94 3.86
N ILE A 61 -9.62 4.89 2.59
CA ILE A 61 -10.63 4.76 1.52
C ILE A 61 -11.36 3.42 1.64
N ARG A 62 -10.63 2.32 1.83
CA ARG A 62 -11.26 1.00 2.07
C ARG A 62 -12.12 0.99 3.33
N THR A 63 -11.71 1.72 4.37
CA THR A 63 -12.53 1.92 5.57
C THR A 63 -13.84 2.63 5.25
N PHE A 64 -13.81 3.70 4.45
CA PHE A 64 -15.03 4.38 4.00
C PHE A 64 -15.92 3.48 3.13
N MET A 65 -15.34 2.71 2.21
CA MET A 65 -16.08 1.70 1.44
C MET A 65 -16.81 0.70 2.35
N THR A 66 -16.14 0.26 3.42
CA THR A 66 -16.75 -0.65 4.41
C THR A 66 -17.87 0.02 5.20
N TRP A 67 -17.72 1.29 5.59
CA TRP A 67 -18.72 2.00 6.38
C TRP A 67 -19.93 2.45 5.58
N PHE A 68 -19.74 2.85 4.34
CA PHE A 68 -20.77 3.54 3.54
C PHE A 68 -21.18 2.77 2.28
N GLY A 69 -20.43 1.76 1.83
CA GLY A 69 -20.69 1.10 0.57
C GLY A 69 -20.62 2.07 -0.61
N ASP A 70 -21.63 2.03 -1.47
CA ASP A 70 -21.74 2.90 -2.65
C ASP A 70 -22.53 4.18 -2.39
N GLU A 71 -23.02 4.39 -1.16
CA GLU A 71 -23.81 5.58 -0.80
C GLU A 71 -23.13 6.32 0.35
N LEU A 72 -22.47 7.44 0.04
CA LEU A 72 -21.99 8.35 1.08
C LEU A 72 -23.15 8.90 1.90
N PRO A 73 -22.95 9.19 3.21
CA PRO A 73 -23.97 9.85 4.00
C PRO A 73 -24.37 11.17 3.33
N GLY A 74 -25.67 11.35 3.14
CA GLY A 74 -26.22 12.53 2.47
C GLY A 74 -26.03 13.80 3.29
N GLY A 75 -25.96 14.94 2.60
CA GLY A 75 -25.98 16.25 3.23
C GLY A 75 -24.64 16.98 3.28
N HIS A 76 -23.54 16.37 2.81
CA HIS A 76 -22.23 17.01 2.76
C HIS A 76 -21.88 17.51 1.35
N ASP A 77 -21.47 18.77 1.24
CA ASP A 77 -20.99 19.35 -0.01
C ASP A 77 -19.47 19.12 -0.17
N LEU A 78 -19.09 18.16 -1.03
CA LEU A 78 -17.71 17.87 -1.37
C LEU A 78 -17.26 18.56 -2.67
N SER A 79 -18.05 19.50 -3.21
CA SER A 79 -17.79 20.15 -4.50
C SER A 79 -16.53 21.02 -4.50
N SER A 80 -16.02 21.38 -3.33
CA SER A 80 -14.75 22.10 -3.17
C SER A 80 -13.53 21.28 -3.59
N ILE A 81 -13.61 19.94 -3.56
CA ILE A 81 -12.51 19.05 -3.96
C ILE A 81 -12.18 19.23 -5.44
N ARG A 82 -10.95 19.61 -5.73
CA ARG A 82 -10.38 19.75 -7.09
C ARG A 82 -9.32 18.71 -7.39
N LEU A 83 -8.66 18.17 -6.35
CA LEU A 83 -7.59 17.21 -6.47
C LEU A 83 -7.66 16.22 -5.32
N LEU A 84 -7.53 14.96 -5.64
CA LEU A 84 -7.37 13.86 -4.69
C LEU A 84 -5.94 13.33 -4.78
N GLY A 85 -5.43 12.81 -3.69
CA GLY A 85 -4.13 12.14 -3.68
C GLY A 85 -4.10 10.95 -2.77
N THR A 86 -3.29 9.95 -3.13
CA THR A 86 -3.09 8.72 -2.35
C THR A 86 -1.62 8.48 -2.03
N VAL A 87 -1.35 7.91 -0.86
CA VAL A 87 0.00 7.74 -0.31
C VAL A 87 0.09 6.61 0.70
N GLY A 88 1.29 6.08 0.83
CA GLY A 88 1.69 5.18 1.91
C GLY A 88 1.62 3.69 1.57
N GLU A 89 0.77 3.32 0.65
CA GLU A 89 0.65 1.96 0.09
C GLU A 89 0.10 2.04 -1.33
N ALA A 90 0.24 0.98 -2.11
CA ALA A 90 -0.41 0.91 -3.41
C ALA A 90 -1.93 0.88 -3.24
N ILE A 91 -2.65 1.65 -4.04
CA ILE A 91 -4.11 1.65 -4.05
C ILE A 91 -4.61 0.61 -5.05
N ASN A 92 -5.57 -0.22 -4.63
CA ASN A 92 -6.24 -1.12 -5.55
C ASN A 92 -7.21 -0.36 -6.48
N PRO A 93 -7.43 -0.84 -7.71
CA PRO A 93 -8.27 -0.15 -8.69
C PRO A 93 -9.69 0.18 -8.18
N GLU A 94 -10.32 -0.72 -7.44
CA GLU A 94 -11.67 -0.53 -6.90
C GLU A 94 -11.72 0.66 -5.93
N ALA A 95 -10.78 0.75 -4.99
CA ALA A 95 -10.71 1.86 -4.05
C ALA A 95 -10.36 3.19 -4.77
N TRP A 96 -9.55 3.13 -5.82
CA TRP A 96 -9.26 4.29 -6.65
C TRP A 96 -10.51 4.81 -7.36
N VAL A 97 -11.29 3.91 -8.00
CA VAL A 97 -12.54 4.26 -8.68
C VAL A 97 -13.55 4.80 -7.67
N TRP A 98 -13.72 4.13 -6.54
CA TRP A 98 -14.62 4.57 -5.48
C TRP A 98 -14.27 5.98 -4.98
N LEU A 99 -12.98 6.24 -4.72
CA LEU A 99 -12.50 7.57 -4.31
C LEU A 99 -12.81 8.63 -5.35
N HIS A 100 -12.60 8.32 -6.64
CA HIS A 100 -12.88 9.22 -7.75
C HIS A 100 -14.37 9.55 -7.87
N GLU A 101 -15.22 8.56 -7.79
CA GLU A 101 -16.66 8.71 -7.98
C GLU A 101 -17.33 9.39 -6.77
N HIS A 102 -17.07 8.90 -5.57
CA HIS A 102 -17.79 9.32 -4.38
C HIS A 102 -17.22 10.59 -3.74
N ILE A 103 -15.91 10.68 -3.52
CA ILE A 103 -15.30 11.86 -2.90
C ILE A 103 -14.92 12.89 -3.97
N GLY A 104 -14.42 12.44 -5.11
CA GLY A 104 -14.05 13.28 -6.24
C GLY A 104 -15.22 13.77 -7.09
N GLY A 105 -16.41 13.21 -6.91
CA GLY A 105 -17.62 13.51 -7.68
C GLY A 105 -17.46 13.21 -9.18
N GLY A 106 -16.64 12.23 -9.57
CA GLY A 106 -16.34 11.86 -10.95
C GLY A 106 -15.54 12.90 -11.75
N ARG A 107 -15.05 13.98 -11.11
CA ARG A 107 -14.38 15.11 -11.77
C ARG A 107 -12.96 15.41 -11.27
N ALA A 108 -12.70 15.19 -9.97
CA ALA A 108 -11.41 15.47 -9.39
C ALA A 108 -10.40 14.37 -9.76
N PRO A 109 -9.27 14.72 -10.41
CA PRO A 109 -8.24 13.73 -10.72
C PRO A 109 -7.60 13.19 -9.44
N ILE A 110 -7.10 11.93 -9.52
CA ILE A 110 -6.35 11.30 -8.42
C ILE A 110 -4.87 11.28 -8.78
N VAL A 111 -4.07 11.79 -7.86
CA VAL A 111 -2.61 11.73 -7.91
C VAL A 111 -2.16 10.64 -6.95
N ASP A 112 -1.97 9.44 -7.46
CA ASP A 112 -1.39 8.34 -6.69
C ASP A 112 0.13 8.53 -6.64
N THR A 113 0.68 8.63 -5.42
CA THR A 113 2.09 8.97 -5.24
C THR A 113 2.89 7.78 -4.72
N TRP A 114 4.02 7.51 -5.36
CA TRP A 114 5.00 6.62 -4.76
C TRP A 114 6.20 7.40 -4.23
N TRP A 115 6.53 7.11 -2.99
CA TRP A 115 7.71 7.59 -2.29
C TRP A 115 7.91 6.85 -0.96
N GLN A 116 9.02 7.11 -0.28
CA GLN A 116 9.41 6.47 0.96
C GLN A 116 9.93 7.51 1.96
N SER A 117 10.09 7.12 3.23
CA SER A 117 10.77 7.97 4.24
C SER A 117 12.15 8.40 3.75
N GLU A 118 12.85 7.50 3.10
CA GLU A 118 14.20 7.68 2.58
C GLU A 118 14.26 8.61 1.36
N THR A 119 13.17 8.73 0.63
CA THR A 119 13.10 9.67 -0.50
C THR A 119 12.70 11.08 -0.07
N GLY A 120 12.06 11.23 1.10
CA GLY A 120 11.68 12.50 1.72
C GLY A 120 10.49 13.21 1.07
N ALA A 121 10.22 12.94 -0.20
CA ALA A 121 9.09 13.47 -0.96
C ALA A 121 8.75 12.54 -2.12
N ALA A 122 7.63 12.81 -2.82
CA ALA A 122 7.16 12.03 -3.96
C ALA A 122 8.22 11.96 -5.07
N ILE A 123 8.43 10.75 -5.58
CA ILE A 123 9.33 10.44 -6.69
C ILE A 123 8.52 10.15 -7.96
N MET A 124 7.40 9.43 -7.82
CA MET A 124 6.49 9.15 -8.92
C MET A 124 5.09 9.65 -8.58
N ALA A 125 4.45 10.23 -9.55
CA ALA A 125 3.05 10.64 -9.50
C ALA A 125 2.55 11.00 -10.89
N PRO A 126 1.29 10.74 -11.25
CA PRO A 126 0.69 11.29 -12.45
C PRO A 126 0.56 12.82 -12.35
N LEU A 127 0.72 13.49 -13.48
CA LEU A 127 0.50 14.93 -13.58
C LEU A 127 -0.88 15.17 -14.21
N PRO A 128 -1.88 15.66 -13.48
CA PRO A 128 -3.22 15.90 -14.00
C PRO A 128 -3.19 16.82 -15.24
N GLY A 129 -3.91 16.41 -16.29
CA GLY A 129 -3.91 17.11 -17.56
C GLY A 129 -2.72 16.81 -18.50
N VAL A 130 -1.72 16.07 -18.02
CA VAL A 130 -0.54 15.67 -18.81
C VAL A 130 -0.45 14.14 -18.89
N THR A 131 -0.60 13.46 -17.76
CA THR A 131 -0.51 12.00 -17.67
C THR A 131 -1.90 11.39 -17.74
N THR A 132 -2.08 10.31 -18.51
CA THR A 132 -3.28 9.47 -18.43
C THR A 132 -3.31 8.79 -17.08
N LEU A 133 -4.39 9.00 -16.32
CA LEU A 133 -4.54 8.38 -15.01
C LEU A 133 -4.97 6.92 -15.18
N LYS A 134 -4.32 6.03 -14.44
CA LYS A 134 -4.63 4.60 -14.42
C LYS A 134 -4.92 4.16 -12.98
N PRO A 135 -6.12 3.63 -12.69
CA PRO A 135 -6.45 3.15 -11.35
C PRO A 135 -5.43 2.13 -10.81
N GLY A 136 -4.71 2.48 -9.75
CA GLY A 136 -3.70 1.62 -9.12
C GLY A 136 -2.26 1.81 -9.60
N SER A 137 -1.99 2.75 -10.52
CA SER A 137 -0.64 3.05 -10.98
C SER A 137 -0.16 4.42 -10.52
N ALA A 138 1.05 4.48 -9.95
CA ALA A 138 1.76 5.73 -9.69
C ALA A 138 2.38 6.34 -10.96
N THR A 139 2.21 5.68 -12.09
CA THR A 139 2.57 6.06 -13.46
C THR A 139 4.06 6.30 -13.70
N LYS A 140 4.55 7.53 -13.59
CA LYS A 140 5.92 7.89 -14.02
C LYS A 140 6.63 8.75 -12.99
N ALA A 141 7.95 8.79 -13.08
CA ALA A 141 8.77 9.70 -12.30
C ALA A 141 8.38 11.15 -12.54
N LEU A 142 8.41 11.95 -11.49
CA LEU A 142 8.25 13.39 -11.58
C LEU A 142 9.37 14.03 -12.43
N PRO A 143 9.13 15.18 -13.08
CA PRO A 143 10.13 15.86 -13.89
C PRO A 143 11.46 16.09 -13.15
N GLY A 144 12.55 15.73 -13.81
CA GLY A 144 13.90 15.81 -13.23
C GLY A 144 14.33 14.57 -12.44
N LEU A 145 13.46 13.60 -12.26
CA LEU A 145 13.74 12.30 -11.62
C LEU A 145 13.69 11.18 -12.66
N ARG A 146 14.35 10.08 -12.35
CA ARG A 146 14.31 8.87 -13.19
C ARG A 146 14.14 7.64 -12.32
N THR A 147 13.04 6.93 -12.52
CA THR A 147 12.80 5.61 -11.95
C THR A 147 12.89 4.55 -13.02
N LEU A 148 13.36 3.37 -12.65
CA LEU A 148 13.48 2.24 -13.55
C LEU A 148 12.96 1.00 -12.85
N VAL A 149 12.42 0.07 -13.64
CA VAL A 149 12.19 -1.32 -13.20
C VAL A 149 13.32 -2.15 -13.77
N VAL A 150 14.11 -2.75 -12.89
CA VAL A 150 15.34 -3.47 -13.28
C VAL A 150 15.30 -4.93 -12.81
N ASP A 151 16.06 -5.77 -13.47
CA ASP A 151 16.28 -7.15 -13.08
C ASP A 151 17.28 -7.26 -11.90
N GLU A 152 17.68 -8.47 -11.56
CA GLU A 152 18.65 -8.74 -10.50
C GLU A 152 20.07 -8.20 -10.79
N HIS A 153 20.38 -7.94 -12.06
CA HIS A 153 21.67 -7.42 -12.52
C HIS A 153 21.69 -5.89 -12.66
N GLY A 154 20.52 -5.25 -12.48
CA GLY A 154 20.36 -3.80 -12.64
C GLY A 154 20.11 -3.37 -14.08
N GLU A 155 19.79 -4.31 -14.98
CA GLU A 155 19.41 -4.00 -16.36
C GLU A 155 17.91 -3.69 -16.42
N GLU A 156 17.55 -2.65 -17.17
CA GLU A 156 16.15 -2.23 -17.31
C GLU A 156 15.34 -3.29 -18.05
N VAL A 157 14.23 -3.70 -17.46
CA VAL A 157 13.33 -4.69 -18.07
C VAL A 157 12.50 -4.06 -19.19
N PRO A 158 12.08 -4.83 -20.21
CA PRO A 158 11.19 -4.31 -21.26
C PRO A 158 9.80 -3.97 -20.70
N PHE A 159 9.03 -3.17 -21.44
CA PHE A 159 7.62 -2.91 -21.13
C PHE A 159 6.84 -4.22 -21.07
N GLY A 160 5.93 -4.32 -20.11
CA GLY A 160 5.26 -5.56 -19.70
C GLY A 160 6.08 -6.40 -18.72
N GLY A 161 7.36 -6.11 -18.51
CA GLY A 161 8.25 -6.83 -17.60
C GLY A 161 8.16 -6.34 -16.16
N GLY A 162 8.49 -7.24 -15.24
CA GLY A 162 8.54 -6.97 -13.79
C GLY A 162 9.94 -7.16 -13.20
N GLY A 163 10.21 -6.43 -12.13
CA GLY A 163 11.51 -6.46 -11.47
C GLY A 163 11.52 -5.66 -10.17
N TYR A 164 12.60 -4.94 -9.96
CA TYR A 164 12.85 -4.12 -8.79
C TYR A 164 12.78 -2.64 -9.15
N LEU A 165 12.07 -1.87 -8.35
CA LEU A 165 12.02 -0.43 -8.53
C LEU A 165 13.29 0.22 -8.01
N VAL A 166 13.93 1.03 -8.84
CA VAL A 166 15.12 1.81 -8.47
C VAL A 166 14.95 3.26 -8.87
N VAL A 167 15.66 4.16 -8.17
CA VAL A 167 15.78 5.57 -8.56
C VAL A 167 17.21 5.79 -9.06
N ALA A 168 17.35 6.29 -10.29
CA ALA A 168 18.66 6.54 -10.90
C ALA A 168 19.20 7.89 -10.45
N GLY A 169 20.38 7.88 -9.82
CA GLY A 169 21.05 9.06 -9.31
C GLY A 169 20.53 9.57 -7.96
N THR A 170 20.74 10.86 -7.73
CA THR A 170 20.39 11.53 -6.47
C THR A 170 19.35 12.61 -6.70
N TRP A 171 18.63 12.99 -5.65
CA TRP A 171 17.59 14.02 -5.69
C TRP A 171 17.61 14.87 -4.40
N PRO A 172 17.04 16.09 -4.40
CA PRO A 172 17.20 17.04 -3.32
C PRO A 172 16.66 16.58 -1.96
N SER A 173 15.55 15.85 -1.92
CA SER A 173 14.89 15.37 -0.69
C SER A 173 15.39 14.03 -0.18
N MET A 174 16.40 13.44 -0.83
CA MET A 174 16.96 12.14 -0.45
C MET A 174 17.52 12.15 0.96
N ALA A 175 17.25 11.09 1.73
CA ALA A 175 17.94 10.84 2.99
C ALA A 175 19.46 10.72 2.76
N ARG A 176 20.25 11.36 3.62
CA ARG A 176 21.73 11.37 3.49
C ARG A 176 22.40 10.22 4.21
N THR A 177 21.74 9.71 5.24
CA THR A 177 22.24 8.60 6.06
C THR A 177 21.17 8.13 7.04
N VAL A 178 21.42 7.02 7.71
CA VAL A 178 20.73 6.60 8.94
C VAL A 178 21.55 7.15 10.12
N TRP A 179 20.89 7.80 11.07
CA TRP A 179 21.55 8.37 12.25
C TRP A 179 22.30 7.29 13.04
N GLY A 180 23.58 7.51 13.24
CA GLY A 180 24.47 6.59 13.96
C GLY A 180 24.88 5.35 13.16
N ASP A 181 24.32 5.09 11.97
CA ASP A 181 24.65 3.89 11.19
C ASP A 181 24.71 4.16 9.67
N PRO A 182 25.73 4.90 9.20
CA PRO A 182 25.88 5.18 7.78
C PRO A 182 26.25 3.92 6.94
N ALA A 183 26.78 2.88 7.57
CA ALA A 183 27.08 1.62 6.90
C ALA A 183 25.79 0.90 6.49
N ARG A 184 24.81 0.85 7.39
CA ARG A 184 23.49 0.29 7.11
C ARG A 184 22.79 1.03 5.97
N TYR A 185 22.86 2.38 5.94
CA TYR A 185 22.26 3.15 4.85
C TYR A 185 22.84 2.75 3.48
N ARG A 186 24.15 2.63 3.39
CA ARG A 186 24.82 2.20 2.15
C ARG A 186 24.44 0.77 1.76
N ALA A 187 24.54 -0.16 2.71
CA ALA A 187 24.24 -1.56 2.47
C ALA A 187 22.79 -1.78 2.01
N SER A 188 21.82 -1.11 2.66
CA SER A 188 20.39 -1.30 2.39
C SER A 188 19.95 -0.72 1.05
N TYR A 189 20.50 0.45 0.65
CA TYR A 189 19.93 1.23 -0.45
C TYR A 189 20.83 1.42 -1.66
N TRP A 190 22.16 1.24 -1.52
CA TRP A 190 23.10 1.62 -2.57
C TRP A 190 24.05 0.50 -3.01
N GLU A 191 24.27 -0.51 -2.17
CA GLU A 191 25.27 -1.54 -2.44
C GLU A 191 24.84 -2.49 -3.54
N ARG A 192 23.55 -2.83 -3.60
CA ARG A 192 23.00 -3.80 -4.55
C ARG A 192 23.28 -3.42 -6.01
N TYR A 193 23.14 -2.14 -6.35
CA TYR A 193 23.32 -1.60 -7.69
C TYR A 193 24.36 -0.46 -7.70
N ALA A 194 25.43 -0.65 -6.95
CA ALA A 194 26.48 0.36 -6.80
C ALA A 194 27.16 0.73 -8.13
N GLN A 195 27.33 -0.23 -9.03
CA GLN A 195 27.94 -0.02 -10.34
C GLN A 195 27.10 0.90 -11.23
N GLN A 196 25.78 0.81 -11.16
CA GLN A 196 24.85 1.65 -11.89
C GLN A 196 24.57 2.98 -11.20
N GLY A 197 24.90 3.10 -9.91
CA GLY A 197 24.58 4.26 -9.08
C GLY A 197 23.09 4.40 -8.81
N TYR A 198 22.37 3.27 -8.67
CA TYR A 198 20.93 3.27 -8.40
C TYR A 198 20.63 3.12 -6.92
N PHE A 199 19.67 3.92 -6.47
CA PHE A 199 19.02 3.72 -5.17
C PHE A 199 18.03 2.57 -5.26
N PHE A 200 18.22 1.54 -4.46
CA PHE A 200 17.33 0.39 -4.36
C PHE A 200 16.20 0.68 -3.38
N SER A 201 14.97 0.78 -3.88
CA SER A 201 13.81 1.09 -3.04
C SER A 201 13.37 -0.05 -2.12
N GLY A 202 13.71 -1.28 -2.47
CA GLY A 202 13.17 -2.48 -1.84
C GLY A 202 11.72 -2.77 -2.21
N ASP A 203 11.19 -2.11 -3.25
CA ASP A 203 9.87 -2.36 -3.80
C ASP A 203 9.97 -3.14 -5.13
N GLY A 204 9.07 -4.11 -5.30
CA GLY A 204 8.82 -4.75 -6.57
C GLY A 204 7.93 -3.88 -7.44
N ALA A 205 8.17 -3.88 -8.74
CA ALA A 205 7.37 -3.13 -9.69
C ALA A 205 7.30 -3.84 -11.05
N LYS A 206 6.35 -3.44 -11.88
CA LYS A 206 6.27 -3.84 -13.29
C LYS A 206 5.96 -2.63 -14.16
N TYR A 207 6.38 -2.68 -15.42
CA TYR A 207 5.86 -1.80 -16.46
C TYR A 207 4.61 -2.40 -17.06
N ASP A 208 3.66 -1.56 -17.44
CA ASP A 208 2.66 -1.96 -18.43
C ASP A 208 3.17 -1.72 -19.86
N ASP A 209 2.31 -1.95 -20.85
CA ASP A 209 2.66 -1.80 -22.27
C ASP A 209 2.92 -0.35 -22.67
N ASP A 210 2.44 0.63 -21.89
CA ASP A 210 2.68 2.08 -22.09
C ASP A 210 3.91 2.59 -21.32
N GLY A 211 4.57 1.71 -20.56
CA GLY A 211 5.71 2.02 -19.71
C GLY A 211 5.34 2.77 -18.44
N ASP A 212 4.09 2.67 -17.99
CA ASP A 212 3.70 3.15 -16.68
C ASP A 212 4.03 2.12 -15.61
N VAL A 213 4.42 2.60 -14.43
CA VAL A 213 4.90 1.76 -13.33
C VAL A 213 3.76 1.36 -12.41
N TRP A 214 3.66 0.07 -12.17
CA TRP A 214 2.76 -0.55 -11.20
C TRP A 214 3.56 -1.13 -10.05
N LEU A 215 3.21 -0.79 -8.83
CA LEU A 215 3.87 -1.31 -7.64
C LEU A 215 3.30 -2.69 -7.28
N LEU A 216 4.19 -3.63 -6.98
CA LEU A 216 3.84 -4.99 -6.56
C LEU A 216 3.93 -5.19 -5.04
N GLY A 217 4.40 -4.17 -4.32
CA GLY A 217 4.67 -4.21 -2.88
C GLY A 217 6.15 -4.34 -2.57
N ARG A 218 6.47 -4.55 -1.29
CA ARG A 218 7.87 -4.75 -0.85
C ARG A 218 8.44 -6.02 -1.47
N VAL A 219 9.71 -5.98 -1.81
CA VAL A 219 10.41 -7.16 -2.36
C VAL A 219 10.30 -8.36 -1.42
N ASP A 220 10.34 -8.08 -0.10
CA ASP A 220 10.17 -9.09 0.93
C ASP A 220 8.73 -9.62 1.03
N ASP A 221 7.75 -8.88 0.49
CA ASP A 221 6.32 -9.24 0.46
C ASP A 221 5.89 -9.82 -0.91
N VAL A 222 6.77 -9.78 -1.93
CA VAL A 222 6.50 -10.41 -3.24
C VAL A 222 6.73 -11.92 -3.12
N ILE A 223 5.72 -12.70 -3.49
CA ILE A 223 5.76 -14.16 -3.42
C ILE A 223 6.26 -14.73 -4.75
N ASN A 224 7.23 -15.63 -4.70
CA ASN A 224 7.74 -16.30 -5.89
C ASN A 224 7.23 -17.74 -5.96
N VAL A 225 6.13 -17.95 -6.68
CA VAL A 225 5.52 -19.26 -6.89
C VAL A 225 5.97 -19.82 -8.25
N SER A 226 6.74 -20.87 -8.26
CA SER A 226 7.22 -21.53 -9.50
C SER A 226 7.84 -20.55 -10.51
N GLY A 227 8.61 -19.56 -10.03
CA GLY A 227 9.26 -18.55 -10.86
C GLY A 227 8.37 -17.35 -11.23
N HIS A 228 7.09 -17.35 -10.86
CA HIS A 228 6.19 -16.22 -11.06
C HIS A 228 6.18 -15.32 -9.83
N ARG A 229 6.37 -14.02 -10.05
CA ARG A 229 6.29 -13.00 -8.98
C ARG A 229 4.86 -12.54 -8.81
N LEU A 230 4.29 -12.81 -7.65
CA LEU A 230 2.92 -12.46 -7.28
C LEU A 230 2.93 -11.39 -6.21
N SER A 231 2.09 -10.38 -6.39
CA SER A 231 1.88 -9.33 -5.40
C SER A 231 0.97 -9.83 -4.27
N THR A 232 1.42 -9.72 -3.02
CA THR A 232 0.55 -9.97 -1.86
C THR A 232 -0.68 -9.05 -1.88
N ILE A 233 -0.48 -7.79 -2.27
CA ILE A 233 -1.55 -6.77 -2.35
C ILE A 233 -2.61 -7.14 -3.38
N GLU A 234 -2.20 -7.67 -4.54
CA GLU A 234 -3.13 -8.11 -5.59
C GLU A 234 -3.99 -9.29 -5.12
N ILE A 235 -3.39 -10.24 -4.40
CA ILE A 235 -4.11 -11.39 -3.83
C ILE A 235 -5.04 -10.94 -2.69
N GLU A 236 -4.59 -10.04 -1.81
CA GLU A 236 -5.40 -9.44 -0.75
C GLU A 236 -6.61 -8.69 -1.34
N SER A 237 -6.39 -7.90 -2.40
CA SER A 237 -7.46 -7.20 -3.10
C SER A 237 -8.47 -8.16 -3.70
N ALA A 238 -8.02 -9.25 -4.32
CA ALA A 238 -8.91 -10.28 -4.85
C ALA A 238 -9.72 -10.97 -3.74
N LEU A 239 -9.13 -11.22 -2.57
CA LEU A 239 -9.85 -11.78 -1.42
C LEU A 239 -10.91 -10.80 -0.90
N VAL A 240 -10.55 -9.52 -0.73
CA VAL A 240 -11.44 -8.47 -0.21
C VAL A 240 -12.57 -8.13 -1.20
N ALA A 241 -12.37 -8.35 -2.50
CA ALA A 241 -13.45 -8.21 -3.49
C ALA A 241 -14.59 -9.27 -3.32
N HIS A 242 -14.37 -10.30 -2.49
CA HIS A 242 -15.43 -11.24 -2.16
C HIS A 242 -16.32 -10.71 -1.04
N PRO A 243 -17.68 -10.73 -1.18
CA PRO A 243 -18.59 -10.11 -0.21
C PRO A 243 -18.49 -10.64 1.22
N ALA A 244 -18.00 -11.87 1.40
CA ALA A 244 -17.82 -12.47 2.72
C ALA A 244 -16.52 -12.03 3.42
N VAL A 245 -15.62 -11.29 2.76
CA VAL A 245 -14.31 -10.91 3.28
C VAL A 245 -14.27 -9.44 3.67
N GLY A 246 -13.99 -9.18 4.93
CA GLY A 246 -13.79 -7.81 5.43
C GLY A 246 -12.35 -7.33 5.25
N GLU A 247 -11.37 -8.22 5.52
CA GLU A 247 -9.95 -7.86 5.42
C GLU A 247 -9.10 -9.11 5.17
N ALA A 248 -7.95 -8.95 4.52
CA ALA A 248 -7.03 -10.04 4.23
C ALA A 248 -5.56 -9.61 4.39
N GLY A 249 -4.73 -10.52 4.89
CA GLY A 249 -3.28 -10.40 4.91
C GLY A 249 -2.67 -11.63 4.24
N VAL A 250 -1.74 -11.44 3.30
CA VAL A 250 -1.15 -12.52 2.53
C VAL A 250 0.36 -12.50 2.66
N VAL A 251 0.95 -13.69 2.78
CA VAL A 251 2.40 -13.89 2.87
C VAL A 251 2.86 -15.07 2.02
N GLY A 252 4.10 -15.02 1.57
CA GLY A 252 4.80 -16.17 1.00
C GLY A 252 5.37 -17.02 2.12
N VAL A 253 5.23 -18.34 1.99
CA VAL A 253 5.80 -19.32 2.92
C VAL A 253 6.63 -20.32 2.12
N GLU A 254 7.67 -20.89 2.74
CA GLU A 254 8.53 -21.87 2.06
C GLU A 254 7.73 -23.08 1.58
N ASP A 255 8.00 -23.52 0.37
CA ASP A 255 7.43 -24.71 -0.25
C ASP A 255 8.48 -25.46 -1.08
N ALA A 256 8.64 -26.74 -0.79
CA ALA A 256 9.67 -27.56 -1.41
C ALA A 256 9.47 -27.77 -2.93
N THR A 257 8.26 -27.61 -3.44
CA THR A 257 7.92 -27.86 -4.85
C THR A 257 7.92 -26.57 -5.67
N THR A 258 7.34 -25.51 -5.14
CA THR A 258 7.13 -24.25 -5.85
C THR A 258 8.09 -23.14 -5.45
N GLY A 259 9.02 -23.42 -4.51
CA GLY A 259 9.89 -22.42 -3.87
C GLY A 259 9.16 -21.67 -2.77
N GLN A 260 8.06 -21.03 -3.11
CA GLN A 260 7.11 -20.45 -2.14
C GLN A 260 5.69 -20.85 -2.49
N ALA A 261 4.84 -20.93 -1.46
CA ALA A 261 3.40 -21.03 -1.56
C ALA A 261 2.73 -19.81 -0.89
N ILE A 262 1.46 -19.60 -1.19
CA ILE A 262 0.69 -18.49 -0.67
C ILE A 262 -0.06 -18.93 0.58
N ALA A 263 0.15 -18.22 1.70
CA ALA A 263 -0.68 -18.32 2.90
C ALA A 263 -1.50 -17.04 3.06
N ALA A 264 -2.81 -17.17 3.22
CA ALA A 264 -3.75 -16.08 3.38
C ALA A 264 -4.40 -16.13 4.77
N PHE A 265 -4.52 -14.98 5.42
CA PHE A 265 -5.20 -14.77 6.69
C PHE A 265 -6.38 -13.84 6.43
N VAL A 266 -7.57 -14.27 6.77
CA VAL A 266 -8.80 -13.60 6.33
C VAL A 266 -9.72 -13.33 7.50
N ILE A 267 -10.15 -12.08 7.65
CA ILE A 267 -11.27 -11.71 8.50
C ILE A 267 -12.52 -11.81 7.62
N ALA A 268 -13.40 -12.75 7.91
CA ALA A 268 -14.57 -13.02 7.09
C ALA A 268 -15.85 -13.15 7.91
N ALA A 269 -16.99 -13.01 7.23
CA ALA A 269 -18.30 -13.28 7.81
C ALA A 269 -18.43 -14.73 8.25
N GLU A 270 -19.29 -14.99 9.23
CA GLU A 270 -19.60 -16.34 9.72
C GLU A 270 -20.12 -17.21 8.56
N GLY A 271 -19.57 -18.42 8.42
CA GLY A 271 -19.94 -19.35 7.35
C GLY A 271 -19.20 -19.16 6.01
N ALA A 272 -18.23 -18.27 5.92
CA ALA A 272 -17.39 -18.16 4.72
C ALA A 272 -16.65 -19.47 4.41
N ASP A 273 -16.62 -19.87 3.14
CA ASP A 273 -15.98 -21.10 2.69
C ASP A 273 -14.59 -20.85 2.07
N ALA A 274 -13.57 -21.52 2.60
CA ALA A 274 -12.19 -21.36 2.13
C ALA A 274 -12.01 -21.85 0.67
N GLY A 275 -12.78 -22.83 0.22
CA GLY A 275 -12.74 -23.33 -1.15
C GLY A 275 -13.28 -22.30 -2.13
N GLU A 276 -14.38 -21.64 -1.77
CA GLU A 276 -14.99 -20.56 -2.53
C GLU A 276 -14.03 -19.35 -2.66
N LEU A 277 -13.42 -18.91 -1.57
CA LEU A 277 -12.44 -17.82 -1.57
C LEU A 277 -11.23 -18.14 -2.44
N ARG A 278 -10.69 -19.36 -2.34
CA ARG A 278 -9.60 -19.81 -3.23
C ARG A 278 -9.99 -19.81 -4.69
N ALA A 279 -11.20 -20.26 -5.01
CA ALA A 279 -11.71 -20.27 -6.38
C ALA A 279 -11.92 -18.84 -6.90
N HIS A 280 -12.35 -17.93 -6.05
CA HIS A 280 -12.53 -16.52 -6.37
C HIS A 280 -11.19 -15.87 -6.76
N VAL A 281 -10.13 -16.04 -5.95
CA VAL A 281 -8.78 -15.55 -6.26
C VAL A 281 -8.28 -16.15 -7.60
N ALA A 282 -8.45 -17.46 -7.80
CA ALA A 282 -8.03 -18.11 -9.03
C ALA A 282 -8.78 -17.59 -10.26
N LYS A 283 -10.03 -17.17 -10.12
CA LYS A 283 -10.83 -16.58 -11.19
C LYS A 283 -10.35 -15.17 -11.56
N LEU A 284 -9.98 -14.36 -10.58
CA LEU A 284 -9.59 -12.96 -10.79
C LEU A 284 -8.14 -12.80 -11.28
N ILE A 285 -7.22 -13.56 -10.70
CA ILE A 285 -5.77 -13.40 -10.97
C ILE A 285 -5.24 -14.57 -11.80
N GLY A 286 -5.72 -15.78 -11.53
CA GLY A 286 -5.25 -17.00 -12.17
C GLY A 286 -4.96 -18.11 -11.16
N PRO A 287 -4.89 -19.38 -11.63
CA PRO A 287 -4.71 -20.55 -10.76
C PRO A 287 -3.43 -20.52 -9.92
N ILE A 288 -2.38 -19.83 -10.38
CA ILE A 288 -1.09 -19.72 -9.71
C ILE A 288 -1.16 -18.87 -8.44
N ALA A 289 -2.11 -17.92 -8.38
CA ALA A 289 -2.32 -17.04 -7.23
C ALA A 289 -3.23 -17.65 -6.16
N LYS A 290 -3.72 -18.87 -6.36
CA LYS A 290 -4.60 -19.57 -5.43
C LYS A 290 -3.90 -19.83 -4.11
N PRO A 291 -4.38 -19.31 -2.95
CA PRO A 291 -3.78 -19.59 -1.65
C PRO A 291 -3.77 -21.10 -1.37
N ARG A 292 -2.58 -21.63 -1.01
CA ARG A 292 -2.45 -23.00 -0.53
C ARG A 292 -3.09 -23.12 0.85
N ASP A 293 -2.71 -22.23 1.74
CA ASP A 293 -3.21 -22.17 3.10
C ASP A 293 -4.10 -20.93 3.26
N LEU A 294 -5.29 -21.11 3.85
CA LEU A 294 -6.22 -20.02 4.12
C LEU A 294 -6.76 -20.20 5.53
N HIS A 295 -6.46 -19.22 6.38
CA HIS A 295 -6.79 -19.20 7.80
C HIS A 295 -7.81 -18.10 8.07
N PHE A 296 -8.95 -18.44 8.68
CA PHE A 296 -9.88 -17.46 9.20
C PHE A 296 -9.40 -16.98 10.56
N VAL A 297 -9.21 -15.68 10.71
CA VAL A 297 -8.65 -15.05 11.91
C VAL A 297 -9.57 -13.96 12.44
N PRO A 298 -9.58 -13.74 13.78
CA PRO A 298 -10.43 -12.71 14.37
C PRO A 298 -9.93 -11.28 14.08
N ASP A 299 -8.63 -11.10 13.91
CA ASP A 299 -7.99 -9.83 13.54
C ASP A 299 -6.62 -10.10 12.89
N LEU A 300 -6.05 -9.08 12.26
CA LEU A 300 -4.72 -9.09 11.66
C LEU A 300 -3.74 -8.26 12.50
N PRO A 301 -2.45 -8.64 12.56
CA PRO A 301 -1.45 -7.85 13.27
C PRO A 301 -1.22 -6.54 12.53
N LYS A 302 -1.59 -5.42 13.12
CA LYS A 302 -1.53 -4.09 12.54
C LYS A 302 -0.67 -3.15 13.37
N THR A 303 -0.05 -2.20 12.70
CA THR A 303 0.52 -1.03 13.37
C THR A 303 -0.61 -0.13 13.87
N ARG A 304 -0.30 0.81 14.76
CA ARG A 304 -1.25 1.83 15.25
C ARG A 304 -1.87 2.68 14.13
N SER A 305 -1.26 2.73 12.95
CA SER A 305 -1.80 3.38 11.76
C SER A 305 -2.66 2.47 10.88
N GLY A 306 -2.93 1.24 11.29
CA GLY A 306 -3.76 0.27 10.56
C GLY A 306 -3.02 -0.53 9.49
N LYS A 307 -1.70 -0.34 9.30
CA LYS A 307 -0.93 -1.11 8.32
C LYS A 307 -0.69 -2.54 8.81
N ILE A 308 -1.04 -3.53 7.99
CA ILE A 308 -0.80 -4.96 8.28
C ILE A 308 0.70 -5.24 8.38
N MET A 309 1.10 -5.89 9.46
CA MET A 309 2.48 -6.31 9.72
C MET A 309 2.71 -7.72 9.16
N ARG A 310 2.79 -7.85 7.81
CA ARG A 310 2.92 -9.15 7.11
C ARG A 310 4.10 -9.97 7.59
N ARG A 311 5.20 -9.32 7.98
CA ARG A 311 6.35 -10.01 8.56
C ARG A 311 5.95 -10.90 9.74
N LEU A 312 5.08 -10.43 10.63
CA LEU A 312 4.63 -11.23 11.78
C LEU A 312 3.79 -12.43 11.34
N LEU A 313 2.97 -12.29 10.28
CA LEU A 313 2.25 -13.43 9.70
C LEU A 313 3.20 -14.47 9.14
N GLY A 314 4.24 -14.04 8.41
CA GLY A 314 5.29 -14.92 7.91
C GLY A 314 6.05 -15.63 9.03
N ASP A 315 6.48 -14.89 10.05
CA ASP A 315 7.18 -15.47 11.21
C ASP A 315 6.32 -16.53 11.92
N ILE A 316 5.00 -16.30 12.07
CA ILE A 316 4.07 -17.26 12.67
C ILE A 316 3.97 -18.54 11.82
N VAL A 317 3.77 -18.40 10.50
CA VAL A 317 3.65 -19.59 9.63
C VAL A 317 4.96 -20.37 9.58
N ASP A 318 6.09 -19.70 9.51
CA ASP A 318 7.39 -20.38 9.47
C ASP A 318 7.87 -20.88 10.85
N GLY A 319 7.11 -20.59 11.92
CA GLY A 319 7.46 -20.96 13.30
C GLY A 319 8.72 -20.25 13.81
N ARG A 320 9.00 -19.05 13.27
CA ARG A 320 10.13 -18.23 13.70
C ARG A 320 9.75 -17.34 14.90
N PRO A 321 10.71 -16.96 15.74
CA PRO A 321 10.46 -15.97 16.79
C PRO A 321 9.96 -14.66 16.18
N LEU A 322 8.90 -14.09 16.75
CA LEU A 322 8.42 -12.78 16.35
C LEU A 322 9.50 -11.73 16.59
N GLY A 323 9.88 -11.00 15.56
CA GLY A 323 10.85 -9.91 15.68
C GLY A 323 10.28 -8.70 16.45
N ASP A 324 10.68 -7.49 16.04
CA ASP A 324 10.21 -6.26 16.69
C ASP A 324 8.68 -6.10 16.58
N THR A 325 8.02 -6.00 17.73
CA THR A 325 6.57 -5.82 17.88
C THR A 325 6.19 -4.46 18.49
N THR A 326 7.12 -3.54 18.66
CA THR A 326 6.91 -2.25 19.37
C THR A 326 5.86 -1.35 18.72
N SER A 327 5.67 -1.46 17.41
CA SER A 327 4.66 -0.72 16.65
C SER A 327 3.29 -1.40 16.58
N LEU A 328 3.15 -2.60 17.13
CA LEU A 328 1.93 -3.39 17.10
C LEU A 328 0.82 -2.71 17.92
N GLN A 329 -0.37 -2.60 17.34
CA GLN A 329 -1.53 -1.99 17.97
C GLN A 329 -2.07 -2.86 19.13
N ASP A 330 -2.21 -4.16 18.88
CA ASP A 330 -2.70 -5.14 19.84
C ASP A 330 -1.73 -6.33 19.92
N SER A 331 -1.10 -6.49 21.08
CA SER A 331 -0.12 -7.54 21.33
C SER A 331 -0.70 -8.95 21.47
N THR A 332 -2.02 -9.10 21.53
CA THR A 332 -2.70 -10.40 21.68
C THR A 332 -2.97 -11.08 20.34
N VAL A 333 -3.06 -10.31 19.26
CA VAL A 333 -3.39 -10.81 17.91
C VAL A 333 -2.41 -11.86 17.39
N PRO A 334 -1.08 -11.70 17.49
CA PRO A 334 -0.16 -12.72 16.99
C PRO A 334 -0.34 -14.08 17.66
N ALA A 335 -0.55 -14.12 18.99
CA ALA A 335 -0.76 -15.37 19.72
C ALA A 335 -2.06 -16.09 19.32
N ALA A 336 -3.13 -15.32 19.05
CA ALA A 336 -4.38 -15.88 18.55
C ALA A 336 -4.22 -16.52 17.17
N ILE A 337 -3.47 -15.86 16.26
CA ILE A 337 -3.17 -16.39 14.92
C ILE A 337 -2.29 -17.63 15.01
N GLU A 338 -1.27 -17.61 15.86
CA GLU A 338 -0.36 -18.76 16.05
C GLU A 338 -1.15 -20.02 16.47
N ALA A 339 -2.10 -19.90 17.41
CA ALA A 339 -2.96 -21.00 17.81
C ALA A 339 -3.77 -21.58 16.62
N ILE A 340 -4.35 -20.72 15.78
CA ILE A 340 -5.11 -21.14 14.59
C ILE A 340 -4.23 -21.85 13.57
N VAL A 341 -3.02 -21.37 13.35
CA VAL A 341 -2.06 -21.99 12.42
C VAL A 341 -1.62 -23.35 12.93
N GLN A 342 -1.37 -23.49 14.24
CA GLN A 342 -0.99 -24.77 14.86
C GLN A 342 -2.13 -25.80 14.76
N ASP A 343 -3.37 -25.40 15.05
CA ASP A 343 -4.55 -26.28 14.93
C ASP A 343 -4.79 -26.77 13.51
N SER A 344 -4.49 -25.92 12.50
CA SER A 344 -4.65 -26.30 11.08
C SER A 344 -3.60 -27.31 10.57
N ARG A 345 -2.52 -27.53 11.34
CA ARG A 345 -1.42 -28.46 11.02
C ARG A 345 -1.51 -29.79 11.75
N ALA A 346 -2.34 -29.86 12.79
CA ALA A 346 -2.59 -31.07 13.59
C ALA A 346 -3.62 -31.98 12.91
#